data_f89533fc4dbfabf6eb98119057c3abb5
#
_entry.id   f89533fc4dbfabf6eb98119057c3abb5
#
_cell.length_a   1.000
_cell.length_b   1.000
_cell.length_c   1.000
_cell.angle_alpha   90.00
_cell.angle_beta   90.00
_cell.angle_gamma   90.00
#
_symmetry.space_group_name_H-M   'P 1'
#
loop_
_entity.id
_entity.type
_entity.pdbx_description
1 polymer ?
#
loop_
_entity_poly.entity_id
_entity_poly.type
_entity_poly.pdbx_seq_one_letter_code
_entity_poly.pdbx_strand_id
1 'polypeptide(L)'
;NMPVRIFITGGTFDKEYDEITGELYFQDTHMGEILELGRSRLKVKITTLMLIDSLKMTDSDRLKILDHCKSADENQIVITHGTDTMTKTCGVLANAKLKKTIVLTGAMIPYKFGSSDGLFNIGGALAFAQSLSYGVYVAMNGRYFQWDEVQKNKETGVFEQKST
;
A
#
# COMPACT_ATOMS: atom_id res chain seq x y z
N ASN A 1 12.46 6.13 -19.32
CA ASN A 1 11.45 5.35 -18.57
C ASN A 1 11.03 6.11 -17.33
N MET A 2 9.73 6.29 -17.15
CA MET A 2 9.20 6.86 -15.91
C MET A 2 9.43 5.91 -14.75
N PRO A 3 9.80 6.43 -13.56
CA PRO A 3 9.85 5.61 -12.37
C PRO A 3 8.46 5.19 -11.93
N VAL A 4 8.39 4.19 -11.05
CA VAL A 4 7.20 3.88 -10.28
C VAL A 4 7.18 4.81 -9.06
N ARG A 5 6.07 5.48 -8.82
CA ARG A 5 5.87 6.30 -7.63
C ARG A 5 5.41 5.40 -6.49
N ILE A 6 6.05 5.50 -5.33
CA ILE A 6 5.62 4.81 -4.12
C ILE A 6 5.20 5.87 -3.09
N PHE A 7 3.93 5.85 -2.71
CA PHE A 7 3.41 6.67 -1.63
C PHE A 7 3.25 5.83 -0.37
N ILE A 8 3.80 6.31 0.72
CA ILE A 8 3.74 5.67 2.03
C ILE A 8 2.65 6.36 2.84
N THR A 9 1.71 5.60 3.39
CA THR A 9 0.66 6.15 4.25
C THR A 9 0.63 5.53 5.64
N GLY A 10 1.44 4.52 5.91
CA GLY A 10 1.53 3.87 7.21
C GLY A 10 0.97 2.46 7.20
N GLY A 11 0.21 2.13 8.23
CA GLY A 11 -0.30 0.78 8.45
C GLY A 11 0.76 -0.15 9.05
N THR A 12 0.38 -1.40 9.24
CA THR A 12 1.24 -2.42 9.89
C THR A 12 2.61 -2.56 9.23
N PHE A 13 2.67 -2.34 7.91
CA PHE A 13 3.89 -2.45 7.11
C PHE A 13 5.09 -1.73 7.74
N ASP A 14 4.91 -0.50 8.22
CA ASP A 14 5.97 0.35 8.75
C ASP A 14 5.95 0.50 10.28
N LYS A 15 5.15 -0.26 11.00
CA LYS A 15 5.12 -0.20 12.46
C LYS A 15 6.38 -0.81 13.08
N GLU A 16 6.81 -0.20 14.18
CA GLU A 16 7.88 -0.70 15.04
C GLU A 16 7.34 -1.01 16.42
N TYR A 17 8.07 -1.81 17.20
CA TYR A 17 7.69 -2.21 18.54
C TYR A 17 8.56 -1.48 19.57
N ASP A 18 7.89 -0.85 20.55
CA ASP A 18 8.57 -0.25 21.70
C ASP A 18 8.65 -1.29 22.82
N GLU A 19 9.84 -1.78 23.07
CA GLU A 19 10.10 -2.80 24.10
C GLU A 19 9.80 -2.30 25.51
N ILE A 20 9.86 -0.98 25.73
CA ILE A 20 9.64 -0.40 27.06
C ILE A 20 8.15 -0.26 27.36
N THR A 21 7.38 0.27 26.43
CA THR A 21 5.93 0.49 26.60
C THR A 21 5.09 -0.70 26.18
N GLY A 22 5.65 -1.61 25.36
CA GLY A 22 4.92 -2.72 24.80
C GLY A 22 3.97 -2.33 23.67
N GLU A 23 4.09 -1.12 23.15
CA GLU A 23 3.21 -0.59 22.11
C GLU A 23 3.86 -0.60 20.74
N LEU A 24 3.03 -0.64 19.70
CA LEU A 24 3.45 -0.39 18.32
C LEU A 24 3.42 1.10 18.03
N TYR A 25 4.41 1.59 17.29
CA TYR A 25 4.51 3.00 16.93
C TYR A 25 5.09 3.18 15.52
N PHE A 26 5.01 4.39 15.01
CA PHE A 26 5.64 4.77 13.74
C PHE A 26 6.83 5.70 14.00
N GLN A 27 7.92 5.45 13.30
CA GLN A 27 9.08 6.35 13.29
C GLN A 27 9.34 6.87 11.88
N ASP A 28 9.58 5.97 10.92
CA ASP A 28 9.85 6.29 9.53
C ASP A 28 9.50 5.09 8.66
N THR A 29 9.47 5.28 7.35
CA THR A 29 9.26 4.16 6.44
C THR A 29 10.51 3.31 6.29
N HIS A 30 10.32 2.01 6.12
CA HIS A 30 11.37 1.05 5.83
C HIS A 30 11.45 0.70 4.34
N MET A 31 10.77 1.45 3.49
CA MET A 31 10.65 1.11 2.06
C MET A 31 12.01 1.04 1.36
N GLY A 32 12.90 1.99 1.62
CA GLY A 32 14.25 1.96 1.02
C GLY A 32 15.01 0.69 1.37
N GLU A 33 14.99 0.31 2.65
CA GLU A 33 15.62 -0.90 3.15
C GLU A 33 15.03 -2.18 2.53
N ILE A 34 13.71 -2.21 2.40
CA ILE A 34 12.99 -3.34 1.80
C ILE A 34 13.36 -3.54 0.34
N LEU A 35 13.41 -2.44 -0.43
CA LEU A 35 13.81 -2.50 -1.84
C LEU A 35 15.26 -2.95 -2.02
N GLU A 36 16.13 -2.51 -1.12
CA GLU A 36 17.53 -2.95 -1.11
C GLU A 36 17.65 -4.44 -0.76
N LEU A 37 16.92 -4.91 0.26
CA LEU A 37 16.87 -6.32 0.63
C LEU A 37 16.36 -7.19 -0.52
N GLY A 38 15.32 -6.72 -1.21
CA GLY A 38 14.76 -7.39 -2.38
C GLY A 38 15.61 -7.23 -3.64
N ARG A 39 16.73 -6.50 -3.56
CA ARG A 39 17.61 -6.22 -4.69
C ARG A 39 16.87 -5.60 -5.88
N SER A 40 15.94 -4.70 -5.59
CA SER A 40 15.14 -4.05 -6.63
C SER A 40 16.03 -3.29 -7.62
N ARG A 41 15.71 -3.44 -8.89
CA ARG A 41 16.36 -2.71 -9.99
C ARG A 41 15.44 -1.69 -10.62
N LEU A 42 14.25 -1.52 -10.04
CA LEU A 42 13.29 -0.54 -10.51
C LEU A 42 13.75 0.88 -10.16
N LYS A 43 13.52 1.80 -11.07
CA LYS A 43 13.54 3.21 -10.75
C LYS A 43 12.27 3.54 -9.96
N VAL A 44 12.44 4.03 -8.74
CA VAL A 44 11.31 4.39 -7.88
C VAL A 44 11.50 5.79 -7.33
N LYS A 45 10.39 6.47 -7.06
CA LYS A 45 10.36 7.69 -6.24
C LYS A 45 9.47 7.43 -5.05
N ILE A 46 10.02 7.57 -3.86
CA ILE A 46 9.33 7.28 -2.60
C ILE A 46 8.99 8.61 -1.92
N THR A 47 7.73 8.77 -1.56
CA THR A 47 7.27 9.93 -0.78
C THR A 47 6.39 9.44 0.35
N THR A 48 6.74 9.81 1.57
CA THR A 48 5.92 9.53 2.75
C THR A 48 4.87 10.64 2.87
N LEU A 49 3.61 10.27 2.71
CA LEU A 49 2.50 11.21 2.84
C LEU A 49 2.06 11.32 4.29
N MET A 50 2.02 10.21 4.99
CA MET A 50 1.62 10.10 6.39
C MET A 50 2.07 8.75 6.94
N LEU A 51 2.06 8.60 8.26
CA LEU A 51 2.33 7.33 8.94
C LEU A 51 1.23 7.12 9.97
N ILE A 52 0.09 6.60 9.54
CA ILE A 52 -1.07 6.42 10.40
C ILE A 52 -1.66 5.02 10.28
N ASP A 53 -2.35 4.59 11.33
CA ASP A 53 -3.19 3.40 11.31
C ASP A 53 -4.43 3.70 10.46
N SER A 54 -4.78 2.76 9.55
CA SER A 54 -5.91 2.99 8.64
C SER A 54 -7.25 3.13 9.36
N LEU A 55 -7.40 2.57 10.56
CA LEU A 55 -8.59 2.77 11.37
C LEU A 55 -8.74 4.22 11.85
N LYS A 56 -7.64 4.96 11.89
CA LYS A 56 -7.61 6.39 12.28
C LYS A 56 -7.57 7.32 11.08
N MET A 57 -7.54 6.78 9.87
CA MET A 57 -7.48 7.58 8.65
C MET A 57 -8.81 8.29 8.42
N THR A 58 -8.74 9.60 8.18
CA THR A 58 -9.90 10.44 7.95
C THR A 58 -10.18 10.62 6.45
N ASP A 59 -11.35 11.16 6.13
CA ASP A 59 -11.68 11.51 4.75
C ASP A 59 -10.72 12.57 4.19
N SER A 60 -10.27 13.50 5.03
CA SER A 60 -9.27 14.50 4.65
C SER A 60 -7.93 13.85 4.30
N ASP A 61 -7.51 12.84 5.05
CA ASP A 61 -6.29 12.08 4.74
C ASP A 61 -6.40 11.39 3.38
N ARG A 62 -7.55 10.79 3.07
CA ARG A 62 -7.78 10.13 1.78
C ARG A 62 -7.79 11.10 0.62
N LEU A 63 -8.33 12.30 0.81
CA LEU A 63 -8.28 13.36 -0.19
C LEU A 63 -6.83 13.82 -0.44
N LYS A 64 -6.02 13.89 0.61
CA LYS A 64 -4.60 14.19 0.47
C LYS A 64 -3.89 13.13 -0.39
N ILE A 65 -4.18 11.86 -0.16
CA ILE A 65 -3.64 10.76 -0.98
C ILE A 65 -4.06 10.94 -2.43
N LEU A 66 -5.34 11.21 -2.67
CA LEU A 66 -5.86 11.44 -4.01
C LEU A 66 -5.15 12.62 -4.71
N ASP A 67 -4.97 13.74 -4.01
CA ASP A 67 -4.32 14.92 -4.57
C ASP A 67 -2.88 14.62 -4.99
N HIS A 68 -2.15 13.85 -4.21
CA HIS A 68 -0.81 13.42 -4.56
C HIS A 68 -0.81 12.48 -5.78
N CYS A 69 -1.78 11.59 -5.89
CA CYS A 69 -1.92 10.74 -7.07
C CYS A 69 -2.22 11.55 -8.33
N LYS A 70 -3.07 12.57 -8.22
CA LYS A 70 -3.38 13.47 -9.33
C LYS A 70 -2.16 14.27 -9.78
N SER A 71 -1.37 14.75 -8.84
CA SER A 71 -0.22 15.63 -9.10
C SER A 71 1.03 14.88 -9.54
N ALA A 72 1.10 13.57 -9.30
CA ALA A 72 2.25 12.77 -9.68
C ALA A 72 2.40 12.72 -11.21
N ASP A 73 3.62 12.85 -11.67
CA ASP A 73 3.92 12.70 -13.10
C ASP A 73 3.84 11.24 -13.55
N GLU A 74 4.10 10.31 -12.64
CA GLU A 74 4.13 8.89 -12.93
C GLU A 74 2.73 8.34 -13.16
N ASN A 75 2.60 7.41 -14.09
CA ASN A 75 1.35 6.71 -14.38
C ASN A 75 1.20 5.40 -13.60
N GLN A 76 2.27 4.97 -12.94
CA GLN A 76 2.31 3.74 -12.16
C GLN A 76 2.60 4.11 -10.71
N ILE A 77 1.65 3.82 -9.84
CA ILE A 77 1.70 4.22 -8.44
C ILE A 77 1.44 3.01 -7.56
N VAL A 78 2.27 2.83 -6.55
CA VAL A 78 2.05 1.87 -5.47
C VAL A 78 1.86 2.66 -4.19
N ILE A 79 0.88 2.28 -3.39
CA ILE A 79 0.58 2.91 -2.10
C ILE A 79 0.63 1.85 -1.01
N THR A 80 1.47 2.05 0.00
CA THR A 80 1.39 1.24 1.22
C THR A 80 0.32 1.81 2.14
N HIS A 81 -0.48 0.94 2.74
CA HIS A 81 -1.69 1.33 3.46
C HIS A 81 -2.03 0.26 4.51
N GLY A 82 -2.64 0.68 5.58
CA GLY A 82 -3.21 -0.26 6.54
C GLY A 82 -4.30 -1.11 5.91
N THR A 83 -4.37 -2.38 6.31
CA THR A 83 -5.25 -3.34 5.64
C THR A 83 -6.74 -3.20 5.99
N ASP A 84 -7.07 -2.57 7.13
CA ASP A 84 -8.46 -2.53 7.62
C ASP A 84 -9.38 -1.65 6.78
N THR A 85 -8.88 -0.52 6.26
CA THR A 85 -9.69 0.41 5.46
C THR A 85 -9.10 0.68 4.08
N MET A 86 -8.25 -0.21 3.60
CA MET A 86 -7.59 -0.08 2.30
C MET A 86 -8.57 0.11 1.15
N THR A 87 -9.63 -0.68 1.13
CA THR A 87 -10.64 -0.62 0.06
C THR A 87 -11.42 0.69 0.07
N LYS A 88 -11.57 1.32 1.22
CA LYS A 88 -12.21 2.63 1.33
C LYS A 88 -11.38 3.72 0.63
N THR A 89 -10.08 3.71 0.84
CA THR A 89 -9.16 4.59 0.13
C THR A 89 -9.16 4.30 -1.37
N CYS A 90 -9.19 3.03 -1.75
CA CYS A 90 -9.32 2.64 -3.16
C CYS A 90 -10.55 3.27 -3.82
N GLY A 91 -11.69 3.28 -3.15
CA GLY A 91 -12.91 3.87 -3.67
C GLY A 91 -12.78 5.37 -3.97
N VAL A 92 -12.12 6.11 -3.07
CA VAL A 92 -11.84 7.53 -3.28
C VAL A 92 -10.98 7.75 -4.52
N LEU A 93 -9.95 6.92 -4.70
CA LEU A 93 -9.05 7.01 -5.85
C LEU A 93 -9.75 6.60 -7.15
N ALA A 94 -10.54 5.53 -7.11
CA ALA A 94 -11.24 5.01 -8.29
C ALA A 94 -12.28 5.98 -8.82
N ASN A 95 -12.98 6.69 -7.93
CA ASN A 95 -13.99 7.68 -8.33
C ASN A 95 -13.40 8.85 -9.13
N ALA A 96 -12.12 9.12 -8.98
CA ALA A 96 -11.46 10.19 -9.73
C ALA A 96 -11.12 9.80 -11.17
N LYS A 97 -11.21 8.53 -11.52
CA LYS A 97 -10.99 8.00 -12.88
C LYS A 97 -9.68 8.50 -13.50
N LEU A 98 -8.60 8.40 -12.74
CA LEU A 98 -7.28 8.83 -13.21
C LEU A 98 -6.75 7.88 -14.29
N LYS A 99 -6.05 8.43 -15.26
CA LYS A 99 -5.34 7.64 -16.28
C LYS A 99 -4.02 7.13 -15.70
N LYS A 100 -4.15 6.27 -14.69
CA LYS A 100 -3.01 5.71 -13.93
C LYS A 100 -3.35 4.32 -13.45
N THR A 101 -2.32 3.50 -13.26
CA THR A 101 -2.43 2.22 -12.58
C THR A 101 -2.01 2.44 -11.13
N ILE A 102 -2.94 2.28 -10.20
CA ILE A 102 -2.72 2.51 -8.78
C ILE A 102 -2.95 1.20 -8.04
N VAL A 103 -1.93 0.73 -7.34
CA VAL A 103 -1.97 -0.54 -6.62
C VAL A 103 -1.71 -0.28 -5.14
N LEU A 104 -2.68 -0.61 -4.30
CA LEU A 104 -2.54 -0.52 -2.85
C LEU A 104 -2.11 -1.87 -2.29
N THR A 105 -1.21 -1.83 -1.34
CA THR A 105 -0.74 -3.02 -0.64
C THR A 105 -0.41 -2.68 0.81
N GLY A 106 -0.18 -3.70 1.61
CA GLY A 106 0.16 -3.53 3.00
C GLY A 106 0.82 -4.79 3.54
N ALA A 107 0.83 -4.95 4.86
CA ALA A 107 1.37 -6.13 5.51
C ALA A 107 0.53 -6.50 6.72
N MET A 108 0.47 -7.79 7.00
CA MET A 108 -0.14 -8.30 8.24
C MET A 108 0.87 -8.32 9.38
N ILE A 109 2.16 -8.45 9.05
CA ILE A 109 3.25 -8.47 10.02
C ILE A 109 4.19 -7.30 9.70
N PRO A 110 4.53 -6.45 10.69
CA PRO A 110 5.45 -5.34 10.45
C PRO A 110 6.79 -5.83 9.89
N TYR A 111 7.32 -5.09 8.92
CA TYR A 111 8.59 -5.46 8.30
C TYR A 111 9.70 -5.64 9.34
N LYS A 112 9.79 -4.75 10.32
CA LYS A 112 10.84 -4.76 11.35
C LYS A 112 10.76 -5.96 12.29
N PHE A 113 9.65 -6.67 12.34
CA PHE A 113 9.53 -7.85 13.19
C PHE A 113 10.28 -9.07 12.63
N GLY A 114 10.68 -9.02 11.36
CA GLY A 114 11.21 -10.20 10.67
C GLY A 114 10.09 -11.16 10.26
N SER A 115 10.37 -12.04 9.32
CA SER A 115 9.37 -12.98 8.78
C SER A 115 8.08 -12.29 8.33
N SER A 116 8.20 -11.06 7.87
CA SER A 116 7.08 -10.25 7.41
C SER A 116 6.66 -10.61 5.99
N ASP A 117 5.37 -10.52 5.74
CA ASP A 117 4.81 -10.60 4.39
C ASP A 117 5.05 -9.32 3.55
N GLY A 118 5.61 -8.26 4.16
CA GLY A 118 5.78 -6.96 3.50
C GLY A 118 6.61 -7.00 2.23
N LEU A 119 7.77 -7.68 2.25
CA LEU A 119 8.64 -7.78 1.07
C LEU A 119 7.91 -8.48 -0.09
N PHE A 120 7.21 -9.57 0.20
CA PHE A 120 6.45 -10.31 -0.81
C PHE A 120 5.33 -9.45 -1.40
N ASN A 121 4.60 -8.76 -0.55
CA ASN A 121 3.48 -7.92 -0.98
C ASN A 121 3.95 -6.72 -1.80
N ILE A 122 5.03 -6.05 -1.41
CA ILE A 122 5.54 -4.91 -2.19
C ILE A 122 6.11 -5.37 -3.53
N GLY A 123 6.77 -6.51 -3.58
CA GLY A 123 7.25 -7.08 -4.84
C GLY A 123 6.10 -7.36 -5.80
N GLY A 124 5.04 -7.97 -5.30
CA GLY A 124 3.81 -8.19 -6.08
C GLY A 124 3.18 -6.89 -6.56
N ALA A 125 3.03 -5.92 -5.66
CA ALA A 125 2.42 -4.64 -6.00
C ALA A 125 3.21 -3.90 -7.09
N LEU A 126 4.53 -3.91 -7.01
CA LEU A 126 5.39 -3.28 -8.02
C LEU A 126 5.26 -3.98 -9.38
N ALA A 127 5.18 -5.31 -9.39
CA ALA A 127 4.97 -6.07 -10.62
C ALA A 127 3.61 -5.76 -11.26
N PHE A 128 2.55 -5.71 -10.46
CA PHE A 128 1.21 -5.41 -10.95
C PHE A 128 1.08 -3.96 -11.44
N ALA A 129 1.72 -3.01 -10.76
CA ALA A 129 1.71 -1.61 -11.21
C ALA A 129 2.33 -1.45 -12.60
N GLN A 130 3.29 -2.27 -12.95
CA GLN A 130 3.95 -2.24 -14.26
C GLN A 130 3.16 -2.94 -15.36
N SER A 131 2.23 -3.82 -15.01
CA SER A 131 1.61 -4.74 -15.97
C SER A 131 0.10 -4.55 -16.15
N LEU A 132 -0.61 -4.03 -15.14
CA LEU A 132 -2.05 -3.88 -15.22
C LEU A 132 -2.45 -2.59 -15.94
N SER A 133 -3.62 -2.62 -16.55
CA SER A 133 -4.21 -1.43 -17.19
C SER A 133 -4.59 -0.38 -16.15
N TYR A 134 -4.88 0.83 -16.60
CA TYR A 134 -5.32 1.91 -15.72
C TYR A 134 -6.51 1.46 -14.86
N GLY A 135 -6.43 1.79 -13.59
CA GLY A 135 -7.43 1.40 -12.61
C GLY A 135 -6.84 1.39 -11.21
N VAL A 136 -7.64 0.98 -10.25
CA VAL A 136 -7.25 0.88 -8.84
C VAL A 136 -7.40 -0.57 -8.38
N TYR A 137 -6.35 -1.09 -7.78
CA TYR A 137 -6.24 -2.50 -7.43
C TYR A 137 -5.71 -2.66 -6.01
N VAL A 138 -6.02 -3.80 -5.41
CA VAL A 138 -5.38 -4.26 -4.18
C VAL A 138 -4.45 -5.43 -4.54
N ALA A 139 -3.22 -5.40 -4.04
CA ALA A 139 -2.27 -6.50 -4.20
C ALA A 139 -1.90 -7.04 -2.81
N MET A 140 -2.24 -8.28 -2.56
CA MET A 140 -1.92 -8.98 -1.32
C MET A 140 -1.65 -10.45 -1.59
N ASN A 141 -0.64 -10.98 -0.94
CA ASN A 141 -0.31 -12.42 -0.95
C ASN A 141 -0.09 -13.00 -2.35
N GLY A 142 0.51 -12.21 -3.24
CA GLY A 142 0.82 -12.63 -4.62
C GLY A 142 -0.34 -12.53 -5.59
N ARG A 143 -1.46 -11.99 -5.16
CA ARG A 143 -2.67 -11.82 -5.96
C ARG A 143 -2.98 -10.34 -6.15
N TYR A 144 -3.66 -10.01 -7.25
CA TYR A 144 -4.28 -8.70 -7.39
C TYR A 144 -5.79 -8.84 -7.48
N PHE A 145 -6.49 -7.79 -7.09
CA PHE A 145 -7.94 -7.70 -7.17
C PHE A 145 -8.32 -6.32 -7.66
N GLN A 146 -9.38 -6.24 -8.46
CA GLN A 146 -10.07 -4.97 -8.63
C GLN A 146 -10.53 -4.48 -7.25
N TRP A 147 -10.40 -3.19 -6.99
CA TRP A 147 -10.64 -2.63 -5.66
C TRP A 147 -12.05 -2.91 -5.10
N ASP A 148 -13.06 -3.00 -5.97
CA ASP A 148 -14.46 -3.21 -5.60
C ASP A 148 -14.87 -4.69 -5.58
N GLU A 149 -13.95 -5.59 -5.91
CA GLU A 149 -14.19 -7.03 -5.95
C GLU A 149 -13.46 -7.79 -4.83
N VAL A 150 -12.87 -7.08 -3.88
CA VAL A 150 -12.05 -7.66 -2.81
C VAL A 150 -12.57 -7.26 -1.44
N GLN A 151 -12.43 -8.16 -0.48
CA GLN A 151 -12.67 -7.91 0.93
C GLN A 151 -11.62 -8.60 1.78
N LYS A 152 -11.33 -8.03 2.94
CA LYS A 152 -10.51 -8.68 3.95
C LYS A 152 -11.41 -9.58 4.80
N ASN A 153 -11.10 -10.86 4.84
CA ASN A 153 -11.75 -11.78 5.77
C ASN A 153 -11.25 -11.47 7.17
N LYS A 154 -12.14 -10.99 8.04
CA LYS A 154 -11.77 -10.55 9.39
C LYS A 154 -11.37 -11.67 10.32
N GLU A 155 -11.77 -12.90 10.03
CA GLU A 155 -11.41 -14.06 10.83
C GLU A 155 -10.02 -14.59 10.51
N THR A 156 -9.65 -14.60 9.23
CA THR A 156 -8.38 -15.16 8.75
C THR A 156 -7.33 -14.08 8.44
N GLY A 157 -7.74 -12.82 8.27
CA GLY A 157 -6.87 -11.73 7.82
C GLY A 157 -6.53 -11.80 6.33
N VAL A 158 -7.09 -12.74 5.60
CA VAL A 158 -6.78 -12.95 4.18
C VAL A 158 -7.68 -12.09 3.30
N PHE A 159 -7.09 -11.47 2.29
CA PHE A 159 -7.85 -10.77 1.25
C PHE A 159 -8.35 -11.80 0.24
N GLU A 160 -9.63 -11.71 -0.07
CA GLU A 160 -10.32 -12.67 -0.92
C GLU A 160 -11.33 -11.94 -1.81
N GLN A 161 -11.70 -12.58 -2.91
CA GLN A 161 -12.71 -12.02 -3.79
C GLN A 161 -14.06 -12.02 -3.09
N LYS A 162 -14.82 -10.92 -3.26
CA LYS A 162 -16.17 -10.84 -2.71
C LYS A 162 -17.05 -11.93 -3.31
N SER A 163 -17.88 -12.50 -2.46
CA SER A 163 -18.95 -13.38 -2.90
C SER A 163 -20.00 -12.57 -3.68
N THR A 164 -20.42 -13.11 -4.80
CA THR A 164 -21.53 -12.53 -5.58
C THR A 164 -22.88 -12.79 -4.92
#